data_4e2b81b18dc7c8745dd49fc033ca22cf
#
_entry.id   4e2b81b18dc7c8745dd49fc033ca22cf
#
_cell.length_a   1.000
_cell.length_b   1.000
_cell.length_c   1.000
_cell.angle_alpha   90.00
_cell.angle_beta   90.00
_cell.angle_gamma   90.00
#
_symmetry.space_group_name_H-M   'P 1'
#
loop_
_entity.id
_entity.type
_entity.pdbx_description
1 polymer ?
#
loop_
_entity_poly.entity_id
_entity_poly.type
_entity_poly.pdbx_seq_one_letter_code
_entity_poly.pdbx_strand_id
1 'polypeptide(L)'
;VFGAGGGTSSYRETEETDLIVLWGSNARETHPIFFHHLLRGVRNGARLYAVDPRRTSSAEWADVWLGLDVGSDIALANAIGREIIAAGLENREFIDRATDGFEAYKAKVESYTLDFAERETGVPADAIRELAHAFATAPRAMICWTLGITEHHNAVDNVVALINLVVLTGHVGRYGSGVNPLRGQNNVQGGGDMGALPDRLPGFQHVENDELRAKFDAAWGVTIPPKRGWHLSGMFDAMERGDLTAVYCIGENPVQSEADQKRAKHLLGGLEFLVVQDIFLTATGELADVVLPAAASWAESEGTVTNSERRVQRVRKALEPPGDARDDLGIIAEVARRMGAEFGWESAEDAWNELRSLSPVHAGMSYRRLEELGGLQWPCYDEDHPGEMFLHSRLWEDPVP
;
A
#
# COMPACT_ATOMS: atom_id res chain seq x y z
N VAL A 1 -7.42 -9.90 -0.08
CA VAL A 1 -8.06 -10.71 0.97
C VAL A 1 -9.16 -9.92 1.64
N PHE A 2 -8.88 -8.73 2.18
CA PHE A 2 -9.85 -7.94 2.96
C PHE A 2 -10.61 -6.89 2.13
N GLY A 3 -10.36 -6.76 0.83
CA GLY A 3 -11.04 -5.80 -0.04
C GLY A 3 -10.61 -4.34 0.12
N ALA A 4 -9.58 -4.06 0.90
CA ALA A 4 -9.02 -2.73 1.07
C ALA A 4 -7.53 -2.69 0.71
N GLY A 5 -7.09 -1.61 0.07
CA GLY A 5 -5.71 -1.42 -0.39
C GLY A 5 -4.79 -0.71 0.61
N GLY A 6 -5.10 -0.71 1.90
CA GLY A 6 -4.34 0.00 2.93
C GLY A 6 -4.03 -0.83 4.16
N GLY A 7 -3.20 -0.28 5.05
CA GLY A 7 -2.96 -0.85 6.37
C GLY A 7 -4.25 -0.93 7.19
N THR A 8 -4.40 -2.00 7.97
CA THR A 8 -5.63 -2.21 8.74
C THR A 8 -5.68 -1.42 10.05
N SER A 9 -4.54 -0.87 10.49
CA SER A 9 -4.40 -0.21 11.79
C SER A 9 -3.82 1.20 11.66
N SER A 10 -3.99 2.02 12.68
CA SER A 10 -3.40 3.35 12.80
C SER A 10 -2.01 3.30 13.46
N TYR A 11 -1.27 4.39 13.34
CA TYR A 11 0.02 4.54 14.05
C TYR A 11 -0.16 4.59 15.56
N ARG A 12 -1.27 5.17 16.04
CA ARG A 12 -1.57 5.24 17.46
C ARG A 12 -1.72 3.86 18.09
N GLU A 13 -2.35 2.93 17.38
CA GLU A 13 -2.54 1.56 17.87
C GLU A 13 -1.21 0.83 18.08
N THR A 14 -0.18 1.21 17.31
CA THR A 14 1.18 0.67 17.47
C THR A 14 1.78 1.02 18.85
N GLU A 15 1.33 2.13 19.47
CA GLU A 15 1.76 2.52 20.82
C GLU A 15 1.14 1.65 21.93
N GLU A 16 0.04 0.96 21.63
CA GLU A 16 -0.78 0.22 22.60
C GLU A 16 -0.91 -1.28 22.30
N THR A 17 -0.24 -1.77 21.23
CA THR A 17 -0.17 -3.20 20.92
C THR A 17 0.75 -3.94 21.88
N ASP A 18 0.66 -5.26 21.95
CA ASP A 18 1.47 -6.09 22.84
C ASP A 18 2.66 -6.76 22.12
N LEU A 19 2.55 -6.93 20.79
CA LEU A 19 3.60 -7.51 19.96
C LEU A 19 3.64 -6.89 18.56
N ILE A 20 4.83 -6.57 18.08
CA ILE A 20 5.07 -6.04 16.74
C ILE A 20 6.07 -6.92 16.02
N VAL A 21 5.74 -7.34 14.81
CA VAL A 21 6.68 -7.98 13.89
C VAL A 21 7.00 -7.01 12.77
N LEU A 22 8.25 -6.58 12.67
CA LEU A 22 8.78 -5.91 11.46
C LEU A 22 9.34 -6.98 10.53
N TRP A 23 8.75 -7.14 9.35
CA TRP A 23 9.18 -8.14 8.40
C TRP A 23 9.63 -7.49 7.09
N GLY A 24 10.90 -7.66 6.72
CA GLY A 24 11.49 -7.01 5.54
C GLY A 24 11.37 -5.48 5.58
N SER A 25 11.60 -4.89 6.78
CA SER A 25 11.37 -3.47 7.00
C SER A 25 12.45 -2.83 7.89
N ASN A 26 13.17 -1.86 7.33
CA ASN A 26 14.05 -0.98 8.12
C ASN A 26 13.35 0.35 8.45
N ALA A 27 12.23 0.27 9.15
CA ALA A 27 11.34 1.41 9.43
C ALA A 27 12.03 2.57 10.14
N ARG A 28 13.09 2.34 10.93
CA ARG A 28 13.86 3.40 11.56
C ARG A 28 14.44 4.40 10.56
N GLU A 29 14.88 3.91 9.40
CA GLU A 29 15.47 4.75 8.35
C GLU A 29 14.45 5.21 7.33
N THR A 30 13.48 4.34 6.96
CA THR A 30 12.55 4.61 5.87
C THR A 30 11.23 5.23 6.32
N HIS A 31 10.82 5.01 7.57
CA HIS A 31 9.54 5.45 8.15
C HIS A 31 9.74 6.02 9.56
N PRO A 32 10.55 7.08 9.74
CA PRO A 32 10.96 7.55 11.08
C PRO A 32 9.77 7.97 11.96
N ILE A 33 8.71 8.54 11.39
CA ILE A 33 7.52 8.93 12.16
C ILE A 33 6.79 7.69 12.69
N PHE A 34 6.54 6.69 11.84
CA PHE A 34 5.99 5.41 12.29
C PHE A 34 6.88 4.75 13.35
N PHE A 35 8.19 4.79 13.16
CA PHE A 35 9.14 4.20 14.09
C PHE A 35 9.11 4.88 15.47
N HIS A 36 8.82 6.18 15.56
CA HIS A 36 8.59 6.85 16.83
C HIS A 36 7.35 6.30 17.57
N HIS A 37 6.26 6.02 16.88
CA HIS A 37 5.08 5.35 17.46
C HIS A 37 5.43 3.92 17.91
N LEU A 38 6.16 3.17 17.09
CA LEU A 38 6.65 1.83 17.45
C LEU A 38 7.50 1.87 18.73
N LEU A 39 8.44 2.81 18.85
CA LEU A 39 9.28 2.95 20.06
C LEU A 39 8.47 3.28 21.31
N ARG A 40 7.36 4.02 21.17
CA ARG A 40 6.45 4.24 22.30
C ARG A 40 5.77 2.93 22.70
N GLY A 41 5.32 2.13 21.74
CA GLY A 41 4.78 0.78 21.99
C GLY A 41 5.77 -0.10 22.73
N VAL A 42 7.02 -0.16 22.28
CA VAL A 42 8.10 -0.91 22.98
C VAL A 42 8.32 -0.41 24.41
N ARG A 43 8.33 0.91 24.61
CA ARG A 43 8.43 1.50 25.97
C ARG A 43 7.22 1.19 26.85
N ASN A 44 6.06 1.00 26.26
CA ASN A 44 4.82 0.60 26.94
C ASN A 44 4.76 -0.93 27.20
N GLY A 45 5.76 -1.69 26.76
CA GLY A 45 5.90 -3.12 27.04
C GLY A 45 5.64 -4.05 25.85
N ALA A 46 5.40 -3.52 24.65
CA ALA A 46 5.28 -4.33 23.45
C ALA A 46 6.60 -5.05 23.13
N ARG A 47 6.53 -6.34 22.80
CA ARG A 47 7.68 -7.08 22.27
C ARG A 47 7.87 -6.77 20.79
N LEU A 48 9.12 -6.56 20.39
CA LEU A 48 9.49 -6.28 19.01
C LEU A 48 10.29 -7.45 18.42
N TYR A 49 9.78 -8.01 17.34
CA TYR A 49 10.49 -9.00 16.51
C TYR A 49 10.87 -8.34 15.17
N ALA A 50 12.08 -8.61 14.70
CA ALA A 50 12.53 -8.20 13.37
C ALA A 50 12.88 -9.44 12.54
N VAL A 51 12.27 -9.57 11.38
CA VAL A 51 12.55 -10.63 10.39
C VAL A 51 13.14 -9.94 9.16
N ASP A 52 14.46 -10.07 8.98
CA ASP A 52 15.20 -9.37 7.93
C ASP A 52 16.53 -10.10 7.71
N PRO A 53 16.99 -10.31 6.47
CA PRO A 53 18.30 -10.92 6.20
C PRO A 53 19.47 -10.11 6.78
N ARG A 54 19.27 -8.82 6.99
CA ARG A 54 20.26 -7.93 7.61
C ARG A 54 19.83 -7.55 9.02
N ARG A 55 20.77 -7.49 9.94
CA ARG A 55 20.54 -6.87 11.24
C ARG A 55 20.56 -5.35 11.10
N THR A 56 19.45 -4.82 10.59
CA THR A 56 19.25 -3.39 10.31
C THR A 56 19.21 -2.55 11.59
N SER A 57 19.26 -1.22 11.42
CA SER A 57 19.11 -0.28 12.55
C SER A 57 17.73 -0.42 13.26
N SER A 58 16.71 -0.93 12.59
CA SER A 58 15.44 -1.31 13.23
C SER A 58 15.58 -2.61 14.03
N ALA A 59 16.27 -3.60 13.48
CA ALA A 59 16.50 -4.89 14.12
C ALA A 59 17.38 -4.78 15.39
N GLU A 60 18.20 -3.74 15.50
CA GLU A 60 18.97 -3.45 16.73
C GLU A 60 18.09 -3.09 17.93
N TRP A 61 16.85 -2.65 17.69
CA TRP A 61 15.86 -2.34 18.73
C TRP A 61 14.94 -3.53 19.05
N ALA A 62 15.00 -4.60 18.25
CA ALA A 62 14.17 -5.75 18.45
C ALA A 62 14.65 -6.61 19.63
N ASP A 63 13.71 -7.19 20.37
CA ASP A 63 13.99 -8.21 21.39
C ASP A 63 14.56 -9.45 20.75
N VAL A 64 14.06 -9.79 19.55
CA VAL A 64 14.51 -10.95 18.77
C VAL A 64 14.66 -10.56 17.30
N TRP A 65 15.81 -10.92 16.73
CA TRP A 65 16.06 -10.81 15.29
C TRP A 65 16.16 -12.20 14.66
N LEU A 66 15.35 -12.44 13.63
CA LEU A 66 15.39 -13.64 12.80
C LEU A 66 16.04 -13.27 11.47
N GLY A 67 17.31 -13.65 11.31
CA GLY A 67 18.12 -13.40 10.11
C GLY A 67 17.88 -14.50 9.07
N LEU A 68 16.85 -14.33 8.22
CA LEU A 68 16.51 -15.34 7.22
C LEU A 68 17.34 -15.20 5.95
N ASP A 69 17.48 -16.28 5.21
CA ASP A 69 18.04 -16.28 3.86
C ASP A 69 17.05 -15.59 2.87
N VAL A 70 17.59 -14.78 1.95
CA VAL A 70 16.79 -14.00 0.99
C VAL A 70 15.91 -14.93 0.14
N GLY A 71 14.60 -14.62 0.09
CA GLY A 71 13.62 -15.38 -0.70
C GLY A 71 12.97 -16.55 0.05
N SER A 72 13.30 -16.75 1.32
CA SER A 72 12.72 -17.82 2.14
C SER A 72 11.54 -17.40 3.03
N ASP A 73 11.00 -16.21 2.81
CA ASP A 73 9.92 -15.61 3.61
C ASP A 73 8.68 -16.50 3.72
N ILE A 74 8.22 -17.06 2.59
CA ILE A 74 7.07 -17.97 2.57
C ILE A 74 7.34 -19.24 3.38
N ALA A 75 8.55 -19.79 3.30
CA ALA A 75 8.91 -20.98 4.07
C ALA A 75 8.86 -20.70 5.57
N LEU A 76 9.41 -19.54 5.99
CA LEU A 76 9.36 -19.10 7.38
C LEU A 76 7.92 -18.86 7.86
N ALA A 77 7.13 -18.11 7.10
CA ALA A 77 5.73 -17.81 7.45
C ALA A 77 4.88 -19.09 7.54
N ASN A 78 5.03 -20.01 6.59
CA ASN A 78 4.30 -21.27 6.62
C ASN A 78 4.74 -22.17 7.79
N ALA A 79 6.01 -22.17 8.16
CA ALA A 79 6.49 -22.91 9.34
C ALA A 79 5.94 -22.33 10.65
N ILE A 80 5.87 -20.99 10.77
CA ILE A 80 5.22 -20.32 11.89
C ILE A 80 3.74 -20.74 11.96
N GLY A 81 3.02 -20.68 10.83
CA GLY A 81 1.62 -21.11 10.76
C GLY A 81 1.42 -22.59 11.12
N ARG A 82 2.30 -23.48 10.63
CA ARG A 82 2.29 -24.90 11.01
C ARG A 82 2.51 -25.10 12.50
N GLU A 83 3.49 -24.42 13.09
CA GLU A 83 3.79 -24.53 14.52
C GLU A 83 2.62 -24.04 15.38
N ILE A 84 1.96 -22.94 15.00
CA ILE A 84 0.75 -22.45 15.66
C ILE A 84 -0.34 -23.54 15.67
N ILE A 85 -0.60 -24.18 14.53
CA ILE A 85 -1.59 -25.25 14.39
C ILE A 85 -1.18 -26.50 15.19
N ALA A 86 0.10 -26.92 15.10
CA ALA A 86 0.60 -28.09 15.81
C ALA A 86 0.53 -27.93 17.34
N ALA A 87 0.68 -26.70 17.82
CA ALA A 87 0.56 -26.37 19.24
C ALA A 87 -0.88 -26.11 19.70
N GLY A 88 -1.87 -26.09 18.78
CA GLY A 88 -3.28 -25.80 19.10
C GLY A 88 -3.50 -24.34 19.54
N LEU A 89 -2.71 -23.41 18.98
CA LEU A 89 -2.75 -21.98 19.35
C LEU A 89 -3.51 -21.13 18.34
N GLU A 90 -4.06 -21.74 17.29
CA GLU A 90 -4.91 -21.04 16.33
C GLU A 90 -6.22 -20.55 16.97
N ASN A 91 -6.73 -19.42 16.50
CA ASN A 91 -7.98 -18.86 16.97
C ASN A 91 -9.18 -19.52 16.26
N ARG A 92 -9.64 -20.68 16.79
CA ARG A 92 -10.72 -21.45 16.17
C ARG A 92 -12.03 -20.66 16.10
N GLU A 93 -12.36 -19.85 17.08
CA GLU A 93 -13.57 -19.04 17.06
C GLU A 93 -13.57 -18.06 15.87
N PHE A 94 -12.47 -17.38 15.64
CA PHE A 94 -12.33 -16.47 14.50
C PHE A 94 -12.32 -17.21 13.17
N ILE A 95 -11.57 -18.32 13.08
CA ILE A 95 -11.47 -19.14 11.88
C ILE A 95 -12.83 -19.63 11.44
N ASP A 96 -13.59 -20.24 12.35
CA ASP A 96 -14.86 -20.88 12.02
C ASP A 96 -15.96 -19.85 11.64
N ARG A 97 -15.84 -18.61 12.06
CA ARG A 97 -16.83 -17.55 11.82
C ARG A 97 -16.49 -16.62 10.64
N ALA A 98 -15.21 -16.34 10.42
CA ALA A 98 -14.79 -15.22 9.59
C ALA A 98 -13.82 -15.62 8.46
N THR A 99 -13.53 -16.92 8.28
CA THR A 99 -12.54 -17.33 7.28
C THR A 99 -12.98 -18.54 6.47
N ASP A 100 -12.42 -18.64 5.27
CA ASP A 100 -12.54 -19.79 4.41
C ASP A 100 -11.20 -20.49 4.20
N GLY A 101 -11.22 -21.80 3.88
CA GLY A 101 -10.03 -22.51 3.41
C GLY A 101 -9.06 -22.96 4.50
N PHE A 102 -9.42 -22.94 5.80
CA PHE A 102 -8.53 -23.36 6.88
C PHE A 102 -7.96 -24.77 6.68
N GLU A 103 -8.77 -25.77 6.31
CA GLU A 103 -8.29 -27.14 6.13
C GLU A 103 -7.31 -27.25 4.94
N ALA A 104 -7.53 -26.48 3.88
CA ALA A 104 -6.60 -26.40 2.76
C ALA A 104 -5.27 -25.76 3.17
N TYR A 105 -5.31 -24.68 3.94
CA TYR A 105 -4.13 -24.05 4.51
C TYR A 105 -3.36 -25.00 5.42
N LYS A 106 -4.05 -25.67 6.37
CA LYS A 106 -3.47 -26.66 7.27
C LYS A 106 -2.76 -27.78 6.51
N ALA A 107 -3.40 -28.32 5.48
CA ALA A 107 -2.80 -29.35 4.62
C ALA A 107 -1.57 -28.81 3.87
N LYS A 108 -1.63 -27.57 3.38
CA LYS A 108 -0.53 -26.93 2.65
C LYS A 108 0.70 -26.74 3.52
N VAL A 109 0.54 -26.33 4.78
CA VAL A 109 1.67 -26.02 5.66
C VAL A 109 2.24 -27.25 6.37
N GLU A 110 1.61 -28.42 6.29
CA GLU A 110 2.03 -29.64 7.00
C GLU A 110 3.50 -30.03 6.75
N SER A 111 4.00 -29.83 5.54
CA SER A 111 5.39 -30.14 5.17
C SER A 111 6.41 -29.12 5.69
N TYR A 112 5.98 -27.95 6.15
CA TYR A 112 6.88 -26.89 6.63
C TYR A 112 7.23 -27.11 8.11
N THR A 113 7.89 -28.23 8.42
CA THR A 113 8.35 -28.52 9.77
C THR A 113 9.43 -27.53 10.22
N LEU A 114 9.66 -27.41 11.52
CA LEU A 114 10.72 -26.53 12.05
C LEU A 114 12.09 -26.92 11.50
N ASP A 115 12.42 -28.22 11.41
CA ASP A 115 13.66 -28.71 10.83
C ASP A 115 13.79 -28.39 9.34
N PHE A 116 12.70 -28.46 8.59
CA PHE A 116 12.66 -28.02 7.19
C PHE A 116 12.93 -26.52 7.09
N ALA A 117 12.20 -25.72 7.88
CA ALA A 117 12.33 -24.28 7.85
C ALA A 117 13.72 -23.79 8.28
N GLU A 118 14.32 -24.40 9.31
CA GLU A 118 15.70 -24.07 9.72
C GLU A 118 16.70 -24.29 8.58
N ARG A 119 16.59 -25.41 7.85
CA ARG A 119 17.46 -25.67 6.68
C ARG A 119 17.22 -24.73 5.52
N GLU A 120 15.95 -24.36 5.27
CA GLU A 120 15.55 -23.55 4.12
C GLU A 120 15.79 -22.06 4.35
N THR A 121 15.68 -21.61 5.60
CA THR A 121 15.70 -20.17 5.94
C THR A 121 16.96 -19.75 6.69
N GLY A 122 17.72 -20.67 7.22
CA GLY A 122 18.84 -20.39 8.12
C GLY A 122 18.43 -19.91 9.53
N VAL A 123 17.12 -19.77 9.80
CA VAL A 123 16.61 -19.33 11.11
C VAL A 123 16.51 -20.55 12.05
N PRO A 124 17.10 -20.51 13.26
CA PRO A 124 17.03 -21.62 14.20
C PRO A 124 15.60 -22.03 14.54
N ALA A 125 15.33 -23.35 14.58
CA ALA A 125 13.99 -23.92 14.86
C ALA A 125 13.36 -23.36 16.16
N ASP A 126 14.17 -23.19 17.20
CA ASP A 126 13.69 -22.63 18.47
C ASP A 126 13.27 -21.17 18.36
N ALA A 127 13.94 -20.36 17.53
CA ALA A 127 13.54 -18.97 17.28
C ALA A 127 12.24 -18.88 16.46
N ILE A 128 12.04 -19.80 15.50
CA ILE A 128 10.77 -19.91 14.75
C ILE A 128 9.63 -20.26 15.70
N ARG A 129 9.84 -21.26 16.57
CA ARG A 129 8.85 -21.67 17.58
C ARG A 129 8.54 -20.54 18.55
N GLU A 130 9.55 -19.82 19.03
CA GLU A 130 9.36 -18.69 19.93
C GLU A 130 8.47 -17.61 19.30
N LEU A 131 8.76 -17.19 18.06
CA LEU A 131 7.94 -16.21 17.35
C LEU A 131 6.50 -16.74 17.14
N ALA A 132 6.34 -17.98 16.72
CA ALA A 132 5.03 -18.60 16.49
C ALA A 132 4.15 -18.55 17.74
N HIS A 133 4.71 -19.00 18.88
CA HIS A 133 3.99 -19.01 20.17
C HIS A 133 3.73 -17.59 20.69
N ALA A 134 4.74 -16.70 20.62
CA ALA A 134 4.58 -15.32 21.06
C ALA A 134 3.51 -14.59 20.26
N PHE A 135 3.49 -14.76 18.93
CA PHE A 135 2.52 -14.12 18.05
C PHE A 135 1.09 -14.65 18.29
N ALA A 136 0.93 -15.97 18.41
CA ALA A 136 -0.39 -16.57 18.60
C ALA A 136 -0.99 -16.30 19.98
N THR A 137 -0.16 -16.16 21.03
CA THR A 137 -0.65 -15.93 22.40
C THR A 137 -0.69 -14.48 22.82
N ALA A 138 -0.16 -13.56 22.02
CA ALA A 138 -0.25 -12.14 22.30
C ALA A 138 -1.73 -11.69 22.33
N PRO A 139 -2.16 -10.88 23.30
CA PRO A 139 -3.51 -10.32 23.29
C PRO A 139 -3.77 -9.48 22.04
N ARG A 140 -2.77 -8.71 21.60
CA ARG A 140 -2.80 -7.86 20.38
C ARG A 140 -1.47 -7.97 19.68
N ALA A 141 -1.48 -8.23 18.38
CA ALA A 141 -0.26 -8.29 17.59
C ALA A 141 -0.43 -7.65 16.21
N MET A 142 0.67 -7.08 15.69
CA MET A 142 0.74 -6.47 14.37
C MET A 142 1.88 -7.05 13.56
N ILE A 143 1.65 -7.26 12.27
CA ILE A 143 2.71 -7.48 11.28
C ILE A 143 2.83 -6.22 10.42
N CYS A 144 4.02 -5.64 10.38
CA CYS A 144 4.34 -4.46 9.57
C CYS A 144 5.46 -4.83 8.58
N TRP A 145 5.28 -4.49 7.30
CA TRP A 145 6.29 -4.81 6.29
C TRP A 145 6.51 -3.66 5.30
N THR A 146 7.61 -3.72 4.56
CA THR A 146 7.95 -2.83 3.45
C THR A 146 8.40 -3.61 2.22
N LEU A 147 9.28 -3.05 1.42
CA LEU A 147 9.75 -3.58 0.15
C LEU A 147 10.49 -4.92 0.27
N GLY A 148 11.04 -5.25 1.45
CA GLY A 148 11.65 -6.57 1.69
C GLY A 148 10.67 -7.75 1.50
N ILE A 149 9.36 -7.48 1.53
CA ILE A 149 8.31 -8.47 1.22
C ILE A 149 7.77 -8.29 -0.20
N THR A 150 7.67 -7.05 -0.69
CA THR A 150 6.94 -6.75 -1.93
C THR A 150 7.82 -6.62 -3.18
N GLU A 151 9.13 -6.50 -3.05
CA GLU A 151 10.07 -6.48 -4.18
C GLU A 151 10.65 -7.87 -4.47
N HIS A 152 9.77 -8.82 -4.69
CA HIS A 152 10.07 -10.19 -5.09
C HIS A 152 9.22 -10.58 -6.30
N HIS A 153 9.69 -11.56 -7.10
CA HIS A 153 8.90 -12.12 -8.21
C HIS A 153 7.59 -12.77 -7.74
N ASN A 154 7.55 -13.23 -6.49
CA ASN A 154 6.40 -13.84 -5.81
C ASN A 154 5.83 -12.96 -4.68
N ALA A 155 5.92 -11.64 -4.82
CA ALA A 155 5.52 -10.66 -3.81
C ALA A 155 4.09 -10.83 -3.29
N VAL A 156 3.14 -11.17 -4.17
CA VAL A 156 1.75 -11.41 -3.79
C VAL A 156 1.66 -12.60 -2.82
N ASP A 157 2.36 -13.68 -3.11
CA ASP A 157 2.38 -14.88 -2.27
C ASP A 157 3.05 -14.60 -0.91
N ASN A 158 4.12 -13.78 -0.89
CA ASN A 158 4.74 -13.33 0.36
C ASN A 158 3.72 -12.59 1.25
N VAL A 159 3.00 -11.62 0.69
CA VAL A 159 1.98 -10.86 1.44
C VAL A 159 0.85 -11.77 1.91
N VAL A 160 0.37 -12.69 1.06
CA VAL A 160 -0.67 -13.66 1.44
C VAL A 160 -0.20 -14.57 2.57
N ALA A 161 1.06 -15.00 2.57
CA ALA A 161 1.62 -15.82 3.66
C ALA A 161 1.60 -15.07 5.01
N LEU A 162 1.93 -13.77 5.04
CA LEU A 162 1.82 -12.94 6.25
C LEU A 162 0.37 -12.75 6.69
N ILE A 163 -0.54 -12.50 5.74
CA ILE A 163 -1.97 -12.36 6.02
C ILE A 163 -2.53 -13.66 6.62
N ASN A 164 -2.10 -14.83 6.13
CA ASN A 164 -2.54 -16.11 6.68
C ASN A 164 -2.19 -16.26 8.17
N LEU A 165 -1.04 -15.77 8.62
CA LEU A 165 -0.69 -15.78 10.06
C LEU A 165 -1.65 -14.94 10.88
N VAL A 166 -2.01 -13.77 10.39
CA VAL A 166 -2.93 -12.83 11.06
C VAL A 166 -4.35 -13.38 11.11
N VAL A 167 -4.80 -13.99 10.01
CA VAL A 167 -6.12 -14.64 9.93
C VAL A 167 -6.17 -15.88 10.82
N LEU A 168 -5.10 -16.69 10.84
CA LEU A 168 -4.99 -17.88 11.69
C LEU A 168 -5.13 -17.57 13.18
N THR A 169 -4.64 -16.41 13.61
CA THR A 169 -4.62 -15.99 15.02
C THR A 169 -5.69 -14.96 15.39
N GLY A 170 -6.46 -14.45 14.41
CA GLY A 170 -7.47 -13.43 14.60
C GLY A 170 -6.90 -12.04 14.92
N HIS A 171 -5.66 -11.75 14.54
CA HIS A 171 -5.04 -10.44 14.76
C HIS A 171 -5.40 -9.42 13.66
N VAL A 172 -6.69 -9.29 13.36
CA VAL A 172 -7.26 -8.29 12.44
C VAL A 172 -8.66 -7.91 12.89
N GLY A 173 -9.10 -6.71 12.55
CA GLY A 173 -10.44 -6.22 12.90
C GLY A 173 -10.64 -5.90 14.38
N ARG A 174 -9.57 -5.75 15.13
CA ARG A 174 -9.55 -5.36 16.55
C ARG A 174 -8.52 -4.28 16.78
N TYR A 175 -8.82 -3.39 17.72
CA TYR A 175 -7.88 -2.36 18.15
C TYR A 175 -6.53 -2.95 18.59
N GLY A 176 -5.45 -2.37 18.11
CA GLY A 176 -4.09 -2.81 18.45
C GLY A 176 -3.62 -4.07 17.74
N SER A 177 -4.38 -4.57 16.76
CA SER A 177 -4.03 -5.75 15.96
C SER A 177 -4.18 -5.46 14.47
N GLY A 178 -3.33 -6.05 13.63
CA GLY A 178 -3.49 -5.87 12.19
C GLY A 178 -2.30 -6.20 11.31
N VAL A 179 -2.49 -5.90 10.03
CA VAL A 179 -1.52 -6.02 8.95
C VAL A 179 -1.26 -4.66 8.31
N ASN A 180 -0.01 -4.22 8.30
CA ASN A 180 0.35 -2.85 7.98
C ASN A 180 1.46 -2.79 6.93
N PRO A 181 1.11 -2.70 5.63
CA PRO A 181 2.07 -2.31 4.61
C PRO A 181 2.48 -0.85 4.85
N LEU A 182 3.72 -0.63 5.22
CA LEU A 182 4.27 0.72 5.39
C LEU A 182 4.64 1.28 4.03
N ARG A 183 3.87 2.27 3.56
CA ARG A 183 4.07 2.89 2.24
C ARG A 183 5.31 3.77 2.25
N GLY A 184 6.16 3.66 1.21
CA GLY A 184 7.44 4.36 1.13
C GLY A 184 7.33 5.80 0.66
N GLN A 185 6.76 6.01 -0.51
CA GLN A 185 6.69 7.33 -1.12
C GLN A 185 5.57 8.18 -0.52
N ASN A 186 5.78 9.50 -0.51
CA ASN A 186 4.74 10.43 -0.13
C ASN A 186 3.52 10.26 -1.04
N ASN A 187 2.34 10.10 -0.45
CA ASN A 187 1.05 9.96 -1.13
C ASN A 187 0.91 8.71 -2.03
N VAL A 188 1.77 7.70 -1.93
CA VAL A 188 1.56 6.47 -2.73
C VAL A 188 0.26 5.75 -2.35
N GLN A 189 -0.17 5.84 -1.09
CA GLN A 189 -1.48 5.36 -0.67
C GLN A 189 -2.59 6.15 -1.38
N GLY A 190 -2.51 7.48 -1.36
CA GLY A 190 -3.49 8.35 -2.03
C GLY A 190 -3.54 8.15 -3.53
N GLY A 191 -2.40 7.96 -4.19
CA GLY A 191 -2.36 7.63 -5.61
C GLY A 191 -3.20 6.39 -5.95
N GLY A 192 -3.04 5.31 -5.17
CA GLY A 192 -3.86 4.11 -5.31
C GLY A 192 -5.34 4.35 -4.99
N ASP A 193 -5.63 5.08 -3.91
CA ASP A 193 -7.00 5.39 -3.49
C ASP A 193 -7.75 6.25 -4.54
N MET A 194 -7.02 7.11 -5.25
CA MET A 194 -7.58 8.01 -6.27
C MET A 194 -7.68 7.36 -7.67
N GLY A 195 -7.29 6.09 -7.81
CA GLY A 195 -7.43 5.35 -9.06
C GLY A 195 -6.21 5.38 -9.98
N ALA A 196 -5.03 5.82 -9.51
CA ALA A 196 -3.78 5.72 -10.27
C ALA A 196 -3.26 4.26 -10.29
N LEU A 197 -4.14 3.33 -10.65
CA LEU A 197 -3.90 1.89 -10.79
C LEU A 197 -4.59 1.40 -12.06
N PRO A 198 -4.06 0.35 -12.71
CA PRO A 198 -4.56 -0.09 -14.01
C PRO A 198 -5.99 -0.64 -13.99
N ASP A 199 -6.52 -1.01 -12.83
CA ASP A 199 -7.81 -1.68 -12.67
C ASP A 199 -8.73 -0.98 -11.66
N ARG A 200 -8.41 0.25 -11.24
CA ARG A 200 -9.17 1.00 -10.24
C ARG A 200 -9.65 2.35 -10.75
N LEU A 201 -10.84 2.70 -10.31
CA LEU A 201 -11.41 4.03 -10.34
C LEU A 201 -11.27 4.68 -8.95
N PRO A 202 -11.45 6.01 -8.81
CA PRO A 202 -11.39 6.70 -7.53
C PRO A 202 -12.18 6.00 -6.41
N GLY A 203 -11.62 5.96 -5.21
CA GLY A 203 -12.17 5.20 -4.08
C GLY A 203 -11.87 3.70 -4.16
N PHE A 204 -10.80 3.31 -4.87
CA PHE A 204 -10.35 1.93 -5.03
C PHE A 204 -11.39 1.00 -5.68
N GLN A 205 -12.28 1.55 -6.50
CA GLN A 205 -13.41 0.85 -7.12
C GLN A 205 -12.97 0.14 -8.40
N HIS A 206 -13.41 -1.13 -8.59
CA HIS A 206 -12.98 -1.94 -9.73
C HIS A 206 -13.58 -1.46 -11.05
N VAL A 207 -12.73 -1.18 -12.05
CA VAL A 207 -13.14 -0.75 -13.38
C VAL A 207 -13.93 -1.83 -14.15
N GLU A 208 -13.71 -3.11 -13.83
CA GLU A 208 -14.40 -4.23 -14.45
C GLU A 208 -15.80 -4.49 -13.87
N ASN A 209 -16.18 -3.82 -12.78
CA ASN A 209 -17.53 -3.89 -12.23
C ASN A 209 -18.46 -2.91 -12.96
N ASP A 210 -19.48 -3.44 -13.65
CA ASP A 210 -20.38 -2.66 -14.50
C ASP A 210 -21.19 -1.61 -13.74
N GLU A 211 -21.65 -1.92 -12.52
CA GLU A 211 -22.41 -1.01 -11.68
C GLU A 211 -21.56 0.17 -11.20
N LEU A 212 -20.35 -0.14 -10.71
CA LEU A 212 -19.40 0.89 -10.27
C LEU A 212 -18.98 1.77 -11.46
N ARG A 213 -18.67 1.19 -12.61
CA ARG A 213 -18.28 1.94 -13.81
C ARG A 213 -19.38 2.85 -14.30
N ALA A 214 -20.63 2.39 -14.34
CA ALA A 214 -21.79 3.18 -14.79
C ALA A 214 -21.97 4.48 -13.97
N LYS A 215 -21.63 4.47 -12.70
CA LYS A 215 -21.64 5.66 -11.84
C LYS A 215 -20.64 6.73 -12.35
N PHE A 216 -19.43 6.30 -12.73
CA PHE A 216 -18.41 7.21 -13.28
C PHE A 216 -18.74 7.63 -14.71
N ASP A 217 -19.26 6.72 -15.54
CA ASP A 217 -19.73 7.04 -16.89
C ASP A 217 -20.78 8.18 -16.86
N ALA A 218 -21.73 8.08 -15.93
CA ALA A 218 -22.78 9.09 -15.75
C ALA A 218 -22.22 10.43 -15.23
N ALA A 219 -21.27 10.38 -14.28
CA ALA A 219 -20.70 11.59 -13.69
C ALA A 219 -19.79 12.34 -14.65
N TRP A 220 -19.00 11.61 -15.44
CA TRP A 220 -18.01 12.20 -16.36
C TRP A 220 -18.53 12.39 -17.80
N GLY A 221 -19.72 11.87 -18.12
CA GLY A 221 -20.30 11.97 -19.46
C GLY A 221 -19.50 11.19 -20.53
N VAL A 222 -18.81 10.11 -20.14
CA VAL A 222 -17.97 9.30 -21.00
C VAL A 222 -18.35 7.83 -20.90
N THR A 223 -17.78 6.99 -21.77
CA THR A 223 -17.89 5.53 -21.66
C THR A 223 -16.50 4.99 -21.32
N ILE A 224 -16.34 4.51 -20.10
CA ILE A 224 -15.08 3.92 -19.61
C ILE A 224 -14.97 2.48 -20.14
N PRO A 225 -13.84 2.08 -20.75
CA PRO A 225 -13.64 0.71 -21.20
C PRO A 225 -13.76 -0.30 -20.05
N PRO A 226 -14.55 -1.41 -20.24
CA PRO A 226 -14.83 -2.39 -19.18
C PRO A 226 -13.67 -3.39 -19.00
N LYS A 227 -12.45 -2.93 -18.97
CA LYS A 227 -11.27 -3.78 -18.80
C LYS A 227 -10.15 -3.02 -18.10
N ARG A 228 -9.34 -3.76 -17.37
CA ARG A 228 -8.12 -3.22 -16.76
C ARG A 228 -7.09 -2.80 -17.81
N GLY A 229 -6.30 -1.80 -17.47
CA GLY A 229 -5.07 -1.45 -18.19
C GLY A 229 -3.93 -2.43 -17.88
N TRP A 230 -2.78 -2.19 -18.45
CA TRP A 230 -1.57 -2.96 -18.13
C TRP A 230 -0.91 -2.47 -16.85
N HIS A 231 -0.37 -3.37 -16.04
CA HIS A 231 0.60 -3.05 -15.01
C HIS A 231 1.96 -2.70 -15.66
N LEU A 232 2.88 -2.10 -14.90
CA LEU A 232 4.13 -1.58 -15.41
C LEU A 232 4.91 -2.56 -16.30
N SER A 233 5.19 -3.78 -15.83
CA SER A 233 5.89 -4.80 -16.64
C SER A 233 5.12 -5.15 -17.91
N GLY A 234 3.77 -5.23 -17.84
CA GLY A 234 2.92 -5.46 -19.01
C GLY A 234 2.97 -4.32 -20.04
N MET A 235 3.19 -3.07 -19.58
CA MET A 235 3.39 -1.94 -20.49
C MET A 235 4.71 -2.08 -21.26
N PHE A 236 5.80 -2.47 -20.60
CA PHE A 236 7.08 -2.75 -21.28
C PHE A 236 6.97 -3.91 -22.26
N ASP A 237 6.27 -4.98 -21.90
CA ASP A 237 6.02 -6.09 -22.82
C ASP A 237 5.14 -5.67 -24.02
N ALA A 238 4.19 -4.77 -23.81
CA ALA A 238 3.38 -4.19 -24.89
C ALA A 238 4.18 -3.27 -25.81
N MET A 239 5.12 -2.48 -25.27
CA MET A 239 6.07 -1.69 -26.09
C MET A 239 6.92 -2.61 -26.98
N GLU A 240 7.44 -3.70 -26.42
CA GLU A 240 8.28 -4.67 -27.15
C GLU A 240 7.53 -5.35 -28.30
N ARG A 241 6.22 -5.59 -28.13
CA ARG A 241 5.36 -6.13 -29.20
C ARG A 241 4.86 -5.06 -30.19
N GLY A 242 5.06 -3.77 -29.90
CA GLY A 242 4.51 -2.67 -30.69
C GLY A 242 3.02 -2.41 -30.44
N ASP A 243 2.44 -2.95 -29.37
CA ASP A 243 1.03 -2.73 -28.99
C ASP A 243 0.86 -1.40 -28.24
N LEU A 244 1.92 -0.89 -27.60
CA LEU A 244 1.98 0.40 -26.92
C LEU A 244 3.00 1.29 -27.59
N THR A 245 2.55 2.33 -28.28
CA THR A 245 3.38 3.23 -29.11
C THR A 245 3.51 4.63 -28.56
N ALA A 246 2.70 5.00 -27.55
CA ALA A 246 2.75 6.31 -26.91
C ALA A 246 2.60 6.20 -25.39
N VAL A 247 3.38 7.01 -24.65
CA VAL A 247 3.34 7.07 -23.19
C VAL A 247 3.34 8.51 -22.69
N TYR A 248 2.49 8.79 -21.70
CA TYR A 248 2.55 9.99 -20.90
C TYR A 248 3.03 9.61 -19.50
N CYS A 249 4.27 9.97 -19.18
CA CYS A 249 4.92 9.66 -17.92
C CYS A 249 4.88 10.89 -17.00
N ILE A 250 4.33 10.72 -15.79
CA ILE A 250 4.14 11.80 -14.81
C ILE A 250 4.89 11.46 -13.52
N GLY A 251 5.90 12.26 -13.16
CA GLY A 251 6.63 12.17 -11.90
C GLY A 251 7.40 10.85 -11.72
N GLU A 252 7.84 10.23 -12.80
CA GLU A 252 8.54 8.93 -12.80
C GLU A 252 9.72 8.95 -13.78
N ASN A 253 10.79 8.22 -13.42
CA ASN A 253 11.99 8.10 -14.25
C ASN A 253 12.31 6.63 -14.54
N PRO A 254 11.51 5.93 -15.35
CA PRO A 254 11.65 4.49 -15.58
C PRO A 254 12.99 4.08 -16.20
N VAL A 255 13.65 4.95 -16.95
CA VAL A 255 15.02 4.70 -17.43
C VAL A 255 16.01 4.44 -16.29
N GLN A 256 15.75 5.00 -15.09
CA GLN A 256 16.61 4.84 -13.94
C GLN A 256 16.04 3.87 -12.89
N SER A 257 14.72 3.81 -12.73
CA SER A 257 14.06 3.04 -11.67
C SER A 257 13.78 1.57 -12.04
N GLU A 258 13.71 1.25 -13.36
CA GLU A 258 13.48 -0.12 -13.79
C GLU A 258 14.68 -1.04 -13.51
N ALA A 259 14.40 -2.30 -13.16
CA ALA A 259 15.42 -3.30 -12.89
C ALA A 259 16.32 -3.56 -14.12
N ASP A 260 15.74 -3.62 -15.33
CA ASP A 260 16.46 -3.67 -16.59
C ASP A 260 16.45 -2.29 -17.27
N GLN A 261 17.33 -1.42 -16.81
CA GLN A 261 17.50 -0.06 -17.34
C GLN A 261 17.83 -0.02 -18.84
N LYS A 262 18.55 -1.02 -19.36
CA LYS A 262 18.88 -1.07 -20.78
C LYS A 262 17.66 -1.33 -21.64
N ARG A 263 16.82 -2.28 -21.21
CA ARG A 263 15.53 -2.58 -21.85
C ARG A 263 14.61 -1.36 -21.75
N ALA A 264 14.48 -0.75 -20.58
CA ALA A 264 13.65 0.42 -20.37
C ALA A 264 14.06 1.59 -21.30
N LYS A 265 15.36 1.93 -21.35
CA LYS A 265 15.88 2.97 -22.23
C LYS A 265 15.62 2.67 -23.70
N HIS A 266 15.81 1.41 -24.13
CA HIS A 266 15.59 1.00 -25.51
C HIS A 266 14.13 1.13 -25.92
N LEU A 267 13.21 0.61 -25.10
CA LEU A 267 11.78 0.60 -25.40
C LEU A 267 11.14 1.98 -25.35
N LEU A 268 11.48 2.79 -24.33
CA LEU A 268 10.99 4.16 -24.22
C LEU A 268 11.52 5.06 -25.36
N GLY A 269 12.79 4.89 -25.73
CA GLY A 269 13.37 5.62 -26.86
C GLY A 269 12.89 5.16 -28.24
N GLY A 270 12.19 4.01 -28.32
CA GLY A 270 11.57 3.47 -29.53
C GLY A 270 10.08 3.80 -29.71
N LEU A 271 9.47 4.50 -28.74
CA LEU A 271 8.08 4.94 -28.83
C LEU A 271 7.87 5.94 -29.98
N GLU A 272 6.68 5.94 -30.56
CA GLU A 272 6.28 6.95 -31.54
C GLU A 272 6.04 8.32 -30.88
N PHE A 273 5.65 8.32 -29.59
CA PHE A 273 5.41 9.56 -28.84
C PHE A 273 5.60 9.35 -27.33
N LEU A 274 6.51 10.11 -26.74
CA LEU A 274 6.77 10.12 -25.29
C LEU A 274 6.62 11.53 -24.73
N VAL A 275 5.67 11.70 -23.79
CA VAL A 275 5.53 12.92 -23.01
C VAL A 275 6.03 12.64 -21.59
N VAL A 276 6.85 13.52 -21.03
CA VAL A 276 7.31 13.44 -19.63
C VAL A 276 6.92 14.74 -18.91
N GLN A 277 6.22 14.59 -17.79
CA GLN A 277 5.90 15.67 -16.86
C GLN A 277 6.67 15.42 -15.57
N ASP A 278 7.63 16.26 -15.26
CA ASP A 278 8.51 16.07 -14.10
C ASP A 278 9.07 17.41 -13.60
N ILE A 279 9.54 17.42 -12.36
CA ILE A 279 10.20 18.59 -11.74
C ILE A 279 11.64 18.74 -12.21
N PHE A 280 12.25 17.70 -12.78
CA PHE A 280 13.59 17.70 -13.35
C PHE A 280 13.60 17.15 -14.77
N LEU A 281 14.60 17.55 -15.55
CA LEU A 281 14.93 16.87 -16.81
C LEU A 281 15.65 15.56 -16.46
N THR A 282 14.86 14.50 -16.30
CA THR A 282 15.34 13.15 -15.94
C THR A 282 15.93 12.42 -17.16
N ALA A 283 16.59 11.28 -16.94
CA ALA A 283 17.06 10.42 -18.02
C ALA A 283 15.91 9.91 -18.93
N THR A 284 14.69 9.79 -18.41
CA THR A 284 13.49 9.51 -19.21
C THR A 284 13.05 10.76 -19.98
N GLY A 285 13.11 11.94 -19.35
CA GLY A 285 12.81 13.21 -19.98
C GLY A 285 13.76 13.55 -21.16
N GLU A 286 15.02 13.13 -21.10
CA GLU A 286 15.97 13.28 -22.22
C GLU A 286 15.60 12.47 -23.48
N LEU A 287 14.74 11.45 -23.34
CA LEU A 287 14.23 10.65 -24.46
C LEU A 287 12.89 11.18 -25.00
N ALA A 288 12.24 12.09 -24.28
CA ALA A 288 10.88 12.51 -24.57
C ALA A 288 10.79 13.45 -25.77
N ASP A 289 9.70 13.35 -26.53
CA ASP A 289 9.33 14.30 -27.58
C ASP A 289 8.85 15.64 -26.97
N VAL A 290 8.20 15.56 -25.78
CA VAL A 290 7.71 16.74 -25.06
C VAL A 290 8.02 16.57 -23.56
N VAL A 291 8.60 17.61 -22.95
CA VAL A 291 8.79 17.71 -21.50
C VAL A 291 7.94 18.86 -20.97
N LEU A 292 7.11 18.57 -19.97
CA LEU A 292 6.26 19.54 -19.29
C LEU A 292 6.83 19.79 -17.88
N PRO A 293 7.34 21.00 -17.59
CA PRO A 293 7.92 21.30 -16.28
C PRO A 293 6.82 21.38 -15.21
N ALA A 294 6.90 20.48 -14.23
CA ALA A 294 5.95 20.35 -13.12
C ALA A 294 6.45 21.07 -11.86
N ALA A 295 5.50 21.50 -11.03
CA ALA A 295 5.77 22.03 -9.71
C ALA A 295 6.00 20.89 -8.69
N ALA A 296 6.73 21.18 -7.61
CA ALA A 296 6.87 20.27 -6.48
C ALA A 296 5.57 20.23 -5.66
N SER A 297 4.79 19.18 -5.83
CA SER A 297 3.41 19.08 -5.34
C SER A 297 3.27 19.15 -3.80
N TRP A 298 4.34 18.94 -3.04
CA TRP A 298 4.33 19.06 -1.57
C TRP A 298 4.56 20.48 -1.03
N ALA A 299 4.94 21.43 -1.87
CA ALA A 299 5.24 22.79 -1.46
C ALA A 299 4.73 23.87 -2.42
N GLU A 300 4.62 23.58 -3.71
CA GLU A 300 4.35 24.54 -4.77
C GLU A 300 2.92 24.41 -5.35
N SER A 301 2.12 23.49 -4.83
CA SER A 301 0.72 23.30 -5.18
C SER A 301 -0.13 22.94 -3.96
N GLU A 302 -1.43 22.80 -4.17
CA GLU A 302 -2.39 22.38 -3.15
C GLU A 302 -2.98 21.02 -3.47
N GLY A 303 -3.52 20.36 -2.44
CA GLY A 303 -4.20 19.08 -2.60
C GLY A 303 -4.33 18.31 -1.30
N THR A 304 -4.34 16.99 -1.42
CA THR A 304 -4.36 16.06 -0.29
C THR A 304 -3.27 15.03 -0.44
N VAL A 305 -2.80 14.50 0.69
CA VAL A 305 -1.92 13.33 0.74
C VAL A 305 -2.50 12.32 1.71
N THR A 306 -2.33 11.03 1.40
CA THR A 306 -2.74 9.93 2.26
C THR A 306 -1.52 9.13 2.70
N ASN A 307 -1.33 8.99 4.01
CA ASN A 307 -0.21 8.23 4.57
C ASN A 307 -0.53 6.74 4.74
N SER A 308 0.43 5.96 5.25
CA SER A 308 0.28 4.50 5.41
C SER A 308 -0.83 4.08 6.39
N GLU A 309 -1.23 4.94 7.34
CA GLU A 309 -2.36 4.68 8.23
C GLU A 309 -3.71 5.13 7.64
N ARG A 310 -3.79 5.37 6.33
CA ARG A 310 -5.01 5.81 5.62
C ARG A 310 -5.48 7.23 6.02
N ARG A 311 -4.63 8.03 6.64
CA ARG A 311 -4.95 9.40 7.03
C ARG A 311 -4.80 10.32 5.84
N VAL A 312 -5.89 10.91 5.39
CA VAL A 312 -5.93 11.97 4.39
C VAL A 312 -5.67 13.32 5.07
N GLN A 313 -4.69 14.04 4.58
CA GLN A 313 -4.28 15.34 5.11
C GLN A 313 -4.18 16.38 4.00
N ARG A 314 -4.34 17.66 4.38
CA ARG A 314 -4.18 18.78 3.44
C ARG A 314 -2.72 19.07 3.15
N VAL A 315 -2.42 19.30 1.87
CA VAL A 315 -1.18 19.95 1.41
C VAL A 315 -1.53 21.38 1.00
N ARG A 316 -0.70 22.34 1.41
CA ARG A 316 -0.87 23.74 1.07
C ARG A 316 0.33 24.27 0.33
N LYS A 317 0.05 25.11 -0.67
CA LYS A 317 1.09 25.84 -1.36
C LYS A 317 1.82 26.76 -0.37
N ALA A 318 3.13 26.62 -0.32
CA ALA A 318 4.03 27.40 0.52
C ALA A 318 5.01 28.25 -0.31
N LEU A 319 5.31 27.82 -1.54
CA LEU A 319 6.27 28.43 -2.45
C LEU A 319 5.63 28.62 -3.84
N GLU A 320 6.10 29.61 -4.57
CA GLU A 320 5.80 29.72 -6.00
C GLU A 320 6.67 28.76 -6.81
N PRO A 321 6.11 28.08 -7.83
CA PRO A 321 6.88 27.24 -8.73
C PRO A 321 8.00 28.07 -9.44
N PRO A 322 9.17 27.50 -9.67
CA PRO A 322 10.23 28.18 -10.38
C PRO A 322 9.98 28.29 -11.87
N GLY A 323 10.32 29.43 -12.48
CA GLY A 323 10.28 29.62 -13.93
C GLY A 323 8.88 29.42 -14.52
N ASP A 324 8.78 28.52 -15.51
CA ASP A 324 7.51 28.18 -16.19
C ASP A 324 6.85 26.89 -15.62
N ALA A 325 7.35 26.36 -14.52
CA ALA A 325 6.77 25.16 -13.88
C ALA A 325 5.33 25.44 -13.42
N ARG A 326 4.46 24.44 -13.59
CA ARG A 326 3.04 24.50 -13.23
C ARG A 326 2.67 23.31 -12.35
N ASP A 327 1.62 23.46 -11.57
CA ASP A 327 1.06 22.34 -10.81
C ASP A 327 0.51 21.25 -11.73
N ASP A 328 0.57 20.00 -11.26
CA ASP A 328 0.17 18.83 -12.05
C ASP A 328 -1.29 18.88 -12.48
N LEU A 329 -2.19 19.34 -11.58
CA LEU A 329 -3.62 19.47 -11.87
C LEU A 329 -3.85 20.46 -13.04
N GLY A 330 -3.19 21.62 -13.01
CA GLY A 330 -3.29 22.63 -14.05
C GLY A 330 -2.72 22.14 -15.39
N ILE A 331 -1.62 21.38 -15.38
CA ILE A 331 -1.07 20.79 -16.61
C ILE A 331 -2.05 19.78 -17.21
N ILE A 332 -2.56 18.85 -16.38
CA ILE A 332 -3.48 17.80 -16.83
C ILE A 332 -4.78 18.41 -17.37
N ALA A 333 -5.34 19.40 -16.66
CA ALA A 333 -6.55 20.10 -17.10
C ALA A 333 -6.36 20.83 -18.43
N GLU A 334 -5.21 21.48 -18.64
CA GLU A 334 -4.89 22.17 -19.92
C GLU A 334 -4.66 21.17 -21.06
N VAL A 335 -4.00 20.04 -20.81
CA VAL A 335 -3.86 18.96 -21.82
C VAL A 335 -5.25 18.44 -22.21
N ALA A 336 -6.11 18.12 -21.21
CA ALA A 336 -7.48 17.67 -21.45
C ALA A 336 -8.29 18.68 -22.28
N ARG A 337 -8.23 19.95 -21.92
CA ARG A 337 -8.92 21.03 -22.66
C ARG A 337 -8.49 21.11 -24.11
N ARG A 338 -7.17 20.98 -24.40
CA ARG A 338 -6.66 20.94 -25.77
C ARG A 338 -7.08 19.68 -26.53
N MET A 339 -7.37 18.59 -25.85
CA MET A 339 -7.93 17.36 -26.41
C MET A 339 -9.47 17.39 -26.53
N GLY A 340 -10.13 18.47 -26.11
CA GLY A 340 -11.57 18.66 -26.23
C GLY A 340 -12.37 18.18 -25.02
N ALA A 341 -11.74 17.93 -23.87
CA ALA A 341 -12.39 17.61 -22.61
C ALA A 341 -12.18 18.73 -21.60
N GLU A 342 -13.27 19.17 -20.95
CA GLU A 342 -13.21 20.19 -19.91
C GLU A 342 -13.64 19.59 -18.57
N PHE A 343 -12.75 19.65 -17.57
CA PHE A 343 -13.05 19.14 -16.23
C PHE A 343 -13.84 20.11 -15.35
N GLY A 344 -13.82 21.42 -15.68
CA GLY A 344 -14.56 22.44 -14.95
C GLY A 344 -13.99 22.76 -13.56
N TRP A 345 -12.79 22.30 -13.24
CA TRP A 345 -12.14 22.59 -11.96
C TRP A 345 -11.43 23.95 -11.99
N GLU A 346 -11.71 24.79 -11.01
CA GLU A 346 -11.01 26.06 -10.78
C GLU A 346 -9.93 25.91 -9.69
N SER A 347 -10.01 24.85 -8.89
CA SER A 347 -9.13 24.58 -7.76
C SER A 347 -8.92 23.09 -7.51
N ALA A 348 -7.91 22.75 -6.69
CA ALA A 348 -7.71 21.39 -6.19
C ALA A 348 -8.88 20.93 -5.29
N GLU A 349 -9.59 21.86 -4.64
CA GLU A 349 -10.78 21.54 -3.85
C GLU A 349 -11.95 21.09 -4.73
N ASP A 350 -12.10 21.65 -5.92
CA ASP A 350 -13.15 21.23 -6.86
C ASP A 350 -12.92 19.80 -7.34
N ALA A 351 -11.68 19.47 -7.73
CA ALA A 351 -11.29 18.10 -8.08
C ALA A 351 -11.51 17.13 -6.92
N TRP A 352 -11.17 17.54 -5.69
CA TRP A 352 -11.40 16.75 -4.48
C TRP A 352 -12.89 16.54 -4.19
N ASN A 353 -13.71 17.58 -4.37
CA ASN A 353 -15.16 17.49 -4.17
C ASN A 353 -15.83 16.57 -5.20
N GLU A 354 -15.38 16.60 -6.45
CA GLU A 354 -15.83 15.64 -7.47
C GLU A 354 -15.46 14.21 -7.05
N LEU A 355 -14.19 13.98 -6.70
CA LEU A 355 -13.69 12.67 -6.29
C LEU A 355 -14.49 12.13 -5.10
N ARG A 356 -14.64 12.89 -4.01
CA ARG A 356 -15.33 12.42 -2.80
C ARG A 356 -16.83 12.19 -3.04
N SER A 357 -17.45 12.83 -4.04
CA SER A 357 -18.83 12.55 -4.43
C SER A 357 -19.00 11.17 -5.08
N LEU A 358 -17.93 10.63 -5.67
CA LEU A 358 -17.90 9.33 -6.35
C LEU A 358 -17.25 8.23 -5.50
N SER A 359 -16.56 8.60 -4.43
CA SER A 359 -15.87 7.69 -3.52
C SER A 359 -16.55 7.61 -2.16
N PRO A 360 -17.35 6.57 -1.89
CA PRO A 360 -18.07 6.46 -0.62
C PRO A 360 -17.16 6.54 0.62
N VAL A 361 -15.97 5.97 0.55
CA VAL A 361 -15.02 5.96 1.68
C VAL A 361 -14.38 7.32 1.96
N HIS A 362 -14.52 8.30 1.06
CA HIS A 362 -14.02 9.67 1.23
C HIS A 362 -15.14 10.71 1.33
N ALA A 363 -16.41 10.31 1.25
CA ALA A 363 -17.55 11.22 1.10
C ALA A 363 -17.62 12.29 2.21
N GLY A 364 -17.29 11.94 3.43
CA GLY A 364 -17.28 12.85 4.58
C GLY A 364 -16.02 13.71 4.75
N MET A 365 -15.06 13.65 3.82
CA MET A 365 -13.74 14.29 3.97
C MET A 365 -13.67 15.63 3.25
N SER A 366 -14.53 16.60 3.60
CA SER A 366 -14.40 17.96 3.07
C SER A 366 -13.08 18.61 3.47
N TYR A 367 -12.59 19.57 2.66
CA TYR A 367 -11.37 20.33 2.98
C TYR A 367 -11.46 21.00 4.34
N ARG A 368 -12.62 21.55 4.67
CA ARG A 368 -12.89 22.13 5.98
C ARG A 368 -12.62 21.13 7.12
N ARG A 369 -13.16 19.90 7.03
CA ARG A 369 -12.97 18.88 8.07
C ARG A 369 -11.52 18.38 8.15
N LEU A 370 -10.90 18.17 7.00
CA LEU A 370 -9.47 17.77 6.97
C LEU A 370 -8.59 18.81 7.64
N GLU A 371 -8.96 20.08 7.53
CA GLU A 371 -8.29 21.21 8.16
C GLU A 371 -8.51 21.26 9.66
N GLU A 372 -9.76 21.26 10.07
CA GLU A 372 -10.18 21.41 11.48
C GLU A 372 -9.68 20.22 12.34
N LEU A 373 -9.64 19.01 11.75
CA LEU A 373 -9.28 17.78 12.46
C LEU A 373 -7.80 17.37 12.26
N GLY A 374 -7.04 18.10 11.45
CA GLY A 374 -5.66 17.75 11.13
C GLY A 374 -5.51 16.45 10.32
N GLY A 375 -6.54 16.11 9.54
CA GLY A 375 -6.65 14.91 8.74
C GLY A 375 -7.63 13.88 9.30
N LEU A 376 -8.14 13.02 8.41
CA LEU A 376 -9.10 11.96 8.71
C LEU A 376 -8.65 10.63 8.10
N GLN A 377 -8.89 9.54 8.81
CA GLN A 377 -8.63 8.19 8.28
C GLN A 377 -9.88 7.67 7.56
N TRP A 378 -9.70 7.24 6.30
CA TRP A 378 -10.79 6.56 5.61
C TRP A 378 -10.99 5.11 6.14
N PRO A 379 -12.20 4.55 6.09
CA PRO A 379 -13.46 5.08 5.57
C PRO A 379 -14.04 6.24 6.41
N CYS A 380 -14.65 7.21 5.71
CA CYS A 380 -15.38 8.33 6.31
C CYS A 380 -16.58 8.64 5.41
N TYR A 381 -17.73 8.04 5.71
CA TYR A 381 -18.86 7.91 4.80
C TYR A 381 -19.73 9.18 4.68
N ASP A 382 -19.69 10.07 5.67
CA ASP A 382 -20.46 11.31 5.71
C ASP A 382 -19.75 12.37 6.58
N GLU A 383 -20.30 13.59 6.59
CA GLU A 383 -19.73 14.75 7.30
C GLU A 383 -19.76 14.61 8.85
N ASP A 384 -20.52 13.68 9.41
CA ASP A 384 -20.58 13.41 10.85
C ASP A 384 -19.69 12.22 11.24
N HIS A 385 -19.26 11.39 10.28
CA HIS A 385 -18.48 10.20 10.52
C HIS A 385 -17.05 10.55 10.99
N PRO A 386 -16.54 10.01 12.10
CA PRO A 386 -15.25 10.40 12.68
C PRO A 386 -14.02 9.89 11.89
N GLY A 387 -14.22 9.07 10.87
CA GLY A 387 -13.18 8.24 10.26
C GLY A 387 -12.96 6.94 11.04
N GLU A 388 -12.27 5.98 10.45
CA GLU A 388 -12.00 4.70 11.09
C GLU A 388 -10.51 4.51 11.41
N MET A 389 -10.21 4.34 12.68
CA MET A 389 -8.85 4.13 13.16
C MET A 389 -8.29 2.76 12.73
N PHE A 390 -9.12 1.71 12.82
CA PHE A 390 -8.79 0.36 12.33
C PHE A 390 -9.92 -0.21 11.47
N LEU A 391 -9.55 -1.09 10.54
CA LEU A 391 -10.48 -1.67 9.57
C LEU A 391 -10.96 -3.05 10.01
N HIS A 392 -12.10 -3.45 9.43
CA HIS A 392 -12.60 -4.84 9.46
C HIS A 392 -13.13 -5.31 10.82
N SER A 393 -13.63 -4.41 11.68
CA SER A 393 -14.31 -4.76 12.94
C SER A 393 -15.47 -5.77 12.72
N ARG A 394 -16.11 -5.70 11.55
CA ARG A 394 -17.19 -6.61 11.16
C ARG A 394 -16.80 -8.09 11.18
N LEU A 395 -15.51 -8.42 10.99
CA LEU A 395 -15.04 -9.81 11.12
C LEU A 395 -15.28 -10.41 12.50
N TRP A 396 -15.46 -9.56 13.51
CA TRP A 396 -15.77 -9.99 14.89
C TRP A 396 -17.23 -9.78 15.26
N GLU A 397 -17.87 -8.73 14.75
CA GLU A 397 -19.22 -8.31 15.12
C GLU A 397 -20.29 -9.04 14.29
N ASP A 398 -20.11 -9.09 12.96
CA ASP A 398 -21.05 -9.68 12.00
C ASP A 398 -20.25 -10.29 10.83
N PRO A 399 -19.53 -11.40 11.07
CA PRO A 399 -18.64 -11.98 10.08
C PRO A 399 -19.42 -12.57 8.90
N VAL A 400 -18.99 -12.17 7.71
CA VAL A 400 -19.34 -12.84 6.46
C VAL A 400 -18.05 -13.49 5.96
N PRO A 401 -17.99 -14.81 5.82
CA PRO A 401 -16.81 -15.55 5.34
C PRO A 401 -16.36 -15.11 3.97
#